data_3b165e8039ffeb335732628329c80db4
#
_entry.id   3b165e8039ffeb335732628329c80db4
#
_cell.length_a   1.000
_cell.length_b   1.000
_cell.length_c   1.000
_cell.angle_alpha   90.00
_cell.angle_beta   90.00
_cell.angle_gamma   90.00
#
_symmetry.space_group_name_H-M   'P 1'
#
loop_
_entity.id
_entity.type
_entity.pdbx_description
1 polymer ?
#
loop_
_entity_poly.entity_id
_entity_poly.type
_entity_poly.pdbx_seq_one_letter_code
_entity_poly.pdbx_strand_id
1 'polypeptide(L)'
;MDTFQSLLAKKLSDALASAGLPAAGELTQATDPRFGDYQTNVALVLGKQRGENPRALAEKIVAQLNVSDVSEPPAVAGAGFINFTLWQATVEKQTLDILRDERLGVAETESLRRIVIDFGSPNVAKPMHVGHIRSTVLGDALARVAKFLGHEVIRDNHVGDWGTQFGMVIWGWKNLLDRQALLRNPLAEIVRIYKETNERVSTDPETREACRQELVKLQAGDKENIDIWNECVAFSTQDFERVYGLLDIRYDLQCGESFYNDRLPGVVDRLLKAGIAEISEGAVVVFFHDDPELADKPLIIRKRDGGFNYATTDLATIDYRVNELKADAIWYVVGAPQTLHFKQIFAVARREGYSADLRHIIFGSVLGEDRKLMKTRSGENVPLRELVEEACRHARKIIDEKNPGLSEDEKNDIAEKIGIGAVKYADLSAYRTTDYIFSWDKMLSLHGNTAPYLQNAYVRIRSIFRKADVVAPLSRGESRRHSAVATNIPKLVLNEPAELDLAKRVCQFAEIVPQVLNGFRPNILANYLFELANGFHAFYEACPVLKSEEPSRSSRLALCDLTARVLQRGLDLLGIKVPEKM
;
A
#
# COMPACT_ATOMS: atom_id res chain seq x y z
N MET A 1 11.83 -17.60 -10.09
CA MET A 1 11.24 -18.55 -11.07
C MET A 1 10.70 -17.74 -12.23
N ASP A 2 10.87 -18.19 -13.48
CA ASP A 2 10.26 -17.51 -14.63
C ASP A 2 8.74 -17.71 -14.60
N THR A 3 7.99 -16.65 -14.87
CA THR A 3 6.54 -16.70 -15.05
C THR A 3 6.17 -17.01 -16.49
N PHE A 4 4.93 -17.42 -16.77
CA PHE A 4 4.47 -17.59 -18.15
C PHE A 4 4.61 -16.30 -18.96
N GLN A 5 4.26 -15.17 -18.34
CA GLN A 5 4.40 -13.85 -18.96
C GLN A 5 5.87 -13.55 -19.32
N SER A 6 6.81 -13.80 -18.42
CA SER A 6 8.24 -13.54 -18.67
C SER A 6 8.82 -14.47 -19.74
N LEU A 7 8.44 -15.76 -19.72
CA LEU A 7 8.86 -16.74 -20.74
C LEU A 7 8.35 -16.37 -22.13
N LEU A 8 7.06 -16.08 -22.25
CA LEU A 8 6.47 -15.68 -23.53
C LEU A 8 6.99 -14.32 -24.01
N ALA A 9 7.22 -13.36 -23.10
CA ALA A 9 7.80 -12.06 -23.45
C ALA A 9 9.23 -12.19 -24.01
N LYS A 10 10.04 -13.06 -23.40
CA LYS A 10 11.39 -13.33 -23.89
C LYS A 10 11.35 -13.93 -25.30
N LYS A 11 10.53 -14.96 -25.52
CA LYS A 11 10.36 -15.60 -26.82
C LYS A 11 9.83 -14.63 -27.89
N LEU A 12 8.91 -13.73 -27.50
CA LEU A 12 8.42 -12.68 -28.39
C LEU A 12 9.53 -11.69 -28.76
N SER A 13 10.36 -11.29 -27.80
CA SER A 13 11.52 -10.43 -28.05
C SER A 13 12.51 -11.06 -29.03
N ASP A 14 12.82 -12.36 -28.85
CA ASP A 14 13.70 -13.10 -29.74
C ASP A 14 13.13 -13.20 -31.16
N ALA A 15 11.82 -13.42 -31.29
CA ALA A 15 11.13 -13.48 -32.59
C ALA A 15 11.11 -12.10 -33.29
N LEU A 16 10.89 -11.01 -32.55
CA LEU A 16 10.98 -9.66 -33.09
C LEU A 16 12.39 -9.35 -33.61
N ALA A 17 13.41 -9.66 -32.82
CA ALA A 17 14.80 -9.50 -33.24
C ALA A 17 15.11 -10.29 -34.52
N SER A 18 14.67 -11.57 -34.61
CA SER A 18 14.83 -12.42 -35.78
C SER A 18 14.09 -11.89 -37.02
N ALA A 19 12.96 -11.21 -36.80
CA ALA A 19 12.20 -10.57 -37.89
C ALA A 19 12.76 -9.19 -38.29
N GLY A 20 13.82 -8.67 -37.62
CA GLY A 20 14.38 -7.35 -37.83
C GLY A 20 13.46 -6.20 -37.34
N LEU A 21 12.66 -6.48 -36.32
CA LEU A 21 11.69 -5.55 -35.74
C LEU A 21 12.17 -5.06 -34.36
N PRO A 22 11.92 -3.80 -34.01
CA PRO A 22 12.26 -3.28 -32.68
C PRO A 22 11.36 -3.93 -31.62
N ALA A 23 11.88 -4.01 -30.38
CA ALA A 23 11.07 -4.37 -29.23
C ALA A 23 9.93 -3.36 -29.06
N ALA A 24 8.70 -3.84 -29.02
CA ALA A 24 7.51 -3.01 -28.86
C ALA A 24 6.33 -3.83 -28.34
N GLY A 25 5.30 -3.14 -27.88
CA GLY A 25 4.05 -3.74 -27.41
C GLY A 25 4.19 -4.39 -26.03
N GLU A 26 3.06 -4.75 -25.48
CA GLU A 26 2.95 -5.42 -24.17
C GLU A 26 2.40 -6.83 -24.38
N LEU A 27 2.91 -7.76 -23.58
CA LEU A 27 2.30 -9.07 -23.39
C LEU A 27 1.48 -9.01 -22.09
N THR A 28 0.18 -9.18 -22.21
CA THR A 28 -0.77 -9.14 -21.10
C THR A 28 -1.59 -10.41 -21.04
N GLN A 29 -2.25 -10.64 -19.93
CA GLN A 29 -3.29 -11.66 -19.86
C GLN A 29 -4.41 -11.33 -20.85
N ALA A 30 -4.98 -12.35 -21.47
CA ALA A 30 -6.11 -12.16 -22.37
C ALA A 30 -7.34 -11.68 -21.57
N THR A 31 -8.03 -10.66 -22.06
CA THR A 31 -9.23 -10.11 -21.42
C THR A 31 -10.46 -11.00 -21.57
N ASP A 32 -10.45 -11.87 -22.60
CA ASP A 32 -11.53 -12.84 -22.88
C ASP A 32 -10.89 -14.22 -23.06
N PRO A 33 -11.28 -15.21 -22.23
CA PRO A 33 -10.72 -16.58 -22.30
C PRO A 33 -10.84 -17.27 -23.66
N ARG A 34 -11.76 -16.81 -24.50
CA ARG A 34 -11.91 -17.32 -25.87
C ARG A 34 -10.69 -17.03 -26.77
N PHE A 35 -9.88 -16.08 -26.38
CA PHE A 35 -8.65 -15.68 -27.07
C PHE A 35 -7.37 -16.25 -26.43
N GLY A 36 -7.50 -17.25 -25.57
CA GLY A 36 -6.38 -17.89 -24.89
C GLY A 36 -6.06 -17.29 -23.53
N ASP A 37 -4.82 -17.48 -23.07
CA ASP A 37 -4.36 -17.08 -21.73
C ASP A 37 -3.61 -15.75 -21.75
N TYR A 38 -2.83 -15.51 -22.79
CA TYR A 38 -2.06 -14.28 -22.98
C TYR A 38 -2.27 -13.70 -24.37
N GLN A 39 -2.08 -12.40 -24.51
CA GLN A 39 -2.17 -11.68 -25.78
C GLN A 39 -1.13 -10.57 -25.88
N THR A 40 -0.74 -10.25 -27.11
CA THR A 40 0.06 -9.06 -27.38
C THR A 40 -0.51 -8.27 -28.56
N ASN A 41 -0.38 -6.94 -28.45
CA ASN A 41 -0.74 -5.98 -29.49
C ASN A 41 0.47 -5.49 -30.29
N VAL A 42 1.61 -6.15 -30.18
CA VAL A 42 2.89 -5.70 -30.77
C VAL A 42 2.77 -5.37 -32.26
N ALA A 43 2.06 -6.21 -33.03
CA ALA A 43 1.88 -5.99 -34.46
C ALA A 43 1.01 -4.77 -34.79
N LEU A 44 0.04 -4.44 -33.94
CA LEU A 44 -0.76 -3.21 -34.07
C LEU A 44 0.08 -1.97 -33.82
N VAL A 45 0.92 -1.99 -32.79
CA VAL A 45 1.81 -0.88 -32.45
C VAL A 45 2.82 -0.63 -33.56
N LEU A 46 3.53 -1.69 -33.99
CA LEU A 46 4.56 -1.59 -35.03
C LEU A 46 3.95 -1.28 -36.42
N GLY A 47 2.80 -1.89 -36.75
CA GLY A 47 2.09 -1.63 -37.99
C GLY A 47 1.71 -0.17 -38.14
N LYS A 48 1.20 0.46 -37.07
CA LYS A 48 0.90 1.89 -37.04
C LYS A 48 2.14 2.76 -37.19
N GLN A 49 3.25 2.40 -36.55
CA GLN A 49 4.51 3.15 -36.64
C GLN A 49 5.15 3.08 -38.03
N ARG A 50 5.02 1.95 -38.71
CA ARG A 50 5.69 1.65 -39.99
C ARG A 50 4.78 1.84 -41.21
N GLY A 51 3.49 2.09 -41.01
CA GLY A 51 2.51 2.14 -42.10
C GLY A 51 2.27 0.76 -42.75
N GLU A 52 2.53 -0.34 -42.04
CA GLU A 52 2.36 -1.69 -42.52
C GLU A 52 1.03 -2.30 -42.05
N ASN A 53 0.51 -3.30 -42.78
CA ASN A 53 -0.70 -4.02 -42.34
C ASN A 53 -0.41 -4.82 -41.05
N PRO A 54 -1.08 -4.53 -39.93
CA PRO A 54 -0.76 -5.17 -38.65
C PRO A 54 -1.00 -6.68 -38.67
N ARG A 55 -1.99 -7.19 -39.41
CA ARG A 55 -2.28 -8.62 -39.48
C ARG A 55 -1.18 -9.37 -40.20
N ALA A 56 -0.72 -8.85 -41.34
CA ALA A 56 0.41 -9.44 -42.09
C ALA A 56 1.71 -9.38 -41.23
N LEU A 57 1.90 -8.32 -40.46
CA LEU A 57 3.02 -8.19 -39.54
C LEU A 57 2.92 -9.22 -38.38
N ALA A 58 1.71 -9.46 -37.83
CA ALA A 58 1.48 -10.49 -36.84
C ALA A 58 1.83 -11.90 -37.36
N GLU A 59 1.40 -12.21 -38.56
CA GLU A 59 1.71 -13.50 -39.23
C GLU A 59 3.22 -13.66 -39.42
N LYS A 60 3.93 -12.59 -39.82
CA LYS A 60 5.39 -12.58 -39.94
C LYS A 60 6.09 -12.82 -38.60
N ILE A 61 5.59 -12.21 -37.51
CA ILE A 61 6.14 -12.41 -36.16
C ILE A 61 5.88 -13.84 -35.68
N VAL A 62 4.66 -14.35 -35.85
CA VAL A 62 4.28 -15.72 -35.47
C VAL A 62 5.15 -16.77 -36.19
N ALA A 63 5.51 -16.57 -37.46
CA ALA A 63 6.39 -17.46 -38.19
C ALA A 63 7.81 -17.59 -37.60
N GLN A 64 8.25 -16.62 -36.77
CA GLN A 64 9.53 -16.64 -36.05
C GLN A 64 9.39 -17.07 -34.59
N LEU A 65 8.15 -17.21 -34.06
CA LEU A 65 7.91 -17.55 -32.67
C LEU A 65 8.12 -19.07 -32.42
N ASN A 66 9.02 -19.37 -31.50
CA ASN A 66 9.19 -20.73 -30.99
C ASN A 66 8.68 -20.82 -29.54
N VAL A 67 7.41 -21.17 -29.37
CA VAL A 67 6.73 -21.29 -28.08
C VAL A 67 6.22 -22.70 -27.77
N SER A 68 6.63 -23.70 -28.54
CA SER A 68 6.14 -25.10 -28.49
C SER A 68 6.35 -25.78 -27.13
N ASP A 69 7.28 -25.28 -26.31
CA ASP A 69 7.56 -25.75 -24.95
C ASP A 69 6.66 -25.10 -23.88
N VAL A 70 5.90 -24.03 -24.23
CA VAL A 70 5.09 -23.26 -23.29
C VAL A 70 3.61 -23.26 -23.68
N SER A 71 3.32 -23.05 -24.97
CA SER A 71 1.96 -22.83 -25.45
C SER A 71 1.68 -23.59 -26.76
N GLU A 72 0.40 -23.73 -27.08
CA GLU A 72 -0.07 -24.08 -28.40
C GLU A 72 0.47 -23.11 -29.46
N PRO A 73 0.42 -23.46 -30.76
CA PRO A 73 0.75 -22.51 -31.82
C PRO A 73 -0.04 -21.22 -31.68
N PRO A 74 0.63 -20.03 -31.66
CA PRO A 74 -0.04 -18.76 -31.44
C PRO A 74 -1.07 -18.47 -32.54
N ALA A 75 -2.22 -17.90 -32.13
CA ALA A 75 -3.30 -17.53 -33.05
C ALA A 75 -3.31 -16.02 -33.32
N VAL A 76 -3.40 -15.63 -34.60
CA VAL A 76 -3.59 -14.23 -35.00
C VAL A 76 -5.09 -13.93 -35.06
N ALA A 77 -5.56 -12.98 -34.25
CA ALA A 77 -6.97 -12.60 -34.15
C ALA A 77 -7.21 -11.11 -34.48
N GLY A 78 -8.39 -10.83 -34.99
CA GLY A 78 -8.82 -9.47 -35.30
C GLY A 78 -7.87 -8.71 -36.21
N ALA A 79 -7.53 -7.50 -35.86
CA ALA A 79 -6.68 -6.61 -36.63
C ALA A 79 -5.16 -6.92 -36.53
N GLY A 80 -4.76 -7.95 -35.76
CA GLY A 80 -3.34 -8.30 -35.57
C GLY A 80 -2.93 -8.55 -34.12
N PHE A 81 -3.85 -8.93 -33.25
CA PHE A 81 -3.50 -9.48 -31.94
C PHE A 81 -2.89 -10.86 -32.10
N ILE A 82 -1.85 -11.16 -31.34
CA ILE A 82 -1.25 -12.49 -31.24
C ILE A 82 -1.63 -13.07 -29.86
N ASN A 83 -2.32 -14.21 -29.89
CA ASN A 83 -2.88 -14.86 -28.70
C ASN A 83 -2.15 -16.17 -28.42
N PHE A 84 -1.98 -16.47 -27.13
CA PHE A 84 -1.27 -17.66 -26.64
C PHE A 84 -2.18 -18.46 -25.72
N THR A 85 -2.30 -19.76 -25.97
CA THR A 85 -2.96 -20.74 -25.11
C THR A 85 -1.91 -21.64 -24.49
N LEU A 86 -1.81 -21.69 -23.17
CA LEU A 86 -0.80 -22.49 -22.48
C LEU A 86 -1.10 -23.98 -22.61
N TRP A 87 -0.05 -24.80 -22.80
CA TRP A 87 -0.19 -26.24 -22.67
C TRP A 87 -0.58 -26.63 -21.24
N GLN A 88 -1.54 -27.52 -21.08
CA GLN A 88 -1.93 -28.06 -19.78
C GLN A 88 -0.72 -28.62 -19.00
N ALA A 89 0.13 -29.41 -19.68
CA ALA A 89 1.33 -29.99 -19.07
C ALA A 89 2.29 -28.91 -18.50
N THR A 90 2.37 -27.74 -19.18
CA THR A 90 3.19 -26.61 -18.70
C THR A 90 2.58 -25.98 -17.47
N VAL A 91 1.24 -25.83 -17.41
CA VAL A 91 0.52 -25.33 -16.22
C VAL A 91 0.68 -26.30 -15.04
N GLU A 92 0.51 -27.62 -15.27
CA GLU A 92 0.71 -28.65 -14.24
C GLU A 92 2.12 -28.57 -13.64
N LYS A 93 3.14 -28.48 -14.49
CA LYS A 93 4.55 -28.37 -14.06
C LYS A 93 4.78 -27.10 -13.25
N GLN A 94 4.39 -25.94 -13.78
CA GLN A 94 4.58 -24.64 -13.11
C GLN A 94 3.87 -24.62 -11.74
N THR A 95 2.63 -25.12 -11.68
CA THR A 95 1.86 -25.20 -10.44
C THR A 95 2.55 -26.08 -9.41
N LEU A 96 3.13 -27.21 -9.84
CA LEU A 96 3.88 -28.10 -8.96
C LEU A 96 5.18 -27.45 -8.45
N ASP A 97 5.87 -26.69 -9.29
CA ASP A 97 7.08 -25.96 -8.94
C ASP A 97 6.74 -24.85 -7.91
N ILE A 98 5.65 -24.10 -8.12
CA ILE A 98 5.16 -23.07 -7.17
C ILE A 98 4.72 -23.70 -5.82
N LEU A 99 4.11 -24.89 -5.86
CA LEU A 99 3.70 -25.60 -4.64
C LEU A 99 4.88 -25.88 -3.70
N ARG A 100 6.08 -26.08 -4.26
CA ARG A 100 7.33 -26.35 -3.54
C ARG A 100 8.08 -25.09 -3.12
N ASP A 101 7.67 -23.93 -3.63
CA ASP A 101 8.31 -22.64 -3.37
C ASP A 101 7.61 -21.90 -2.22
N GLU A 102 8.38 -21.48 -1.22
CA GLU A 102 7.87 -20.67 -0.10
C GLU A 102 7.46 -19.25 -0.53
N ARG A 103 8.04 -18.75 -1.62
CA ARG A 103 7.72 -17.46 -2.22
C ARG A 103 6.59 -17.50 -3.25
N LEU A 104 6.01 -18.67 -3.48
CA LEU A 104 4.90 -18.87 -4.41
C LEU A 104 5.21 -18.39 -5.85
N GLY A 105 6.43 -18.65 -6.31
CA GLY A 105 6.91 -18.29 -7.63
C GLY A 105 7.40 -16.83 -7.77
N VAL A 106 7.20 -15.98 -6.76
CA VAL A 106 7.61 -14.57 -6.82
C VAL A 106 9.13 -14.45 -6.68
N ALA A 107 9.80 -14.03 -7.72
CA ALA A 107 11.23 -13.75 -7.69
C ALA A 107 11.54 -12.48 -6.89
N GLU A 108 12.73 -12.43 -6.31
CA GLU A 108 13.29 -11.16 -5.83
C GLU A 108 13.76 -10.32 -7.02
N THR A 109 13.70 -9.02 -6.87
CA THR A 109 14.19 -8.10 -7.91
C THR A 109 15.72 -8.19 -8.03
N GLU A 110 16.21 -8.12 -9.26
CA GLU A 110 17.65 -8.03 -9.52
C GLU A 110 18.23 -6.65 -9.20
N SER A 111 17.37 -5.62 -9.22
CA SER A 111 17.73 -4.22 -8.96
C SER A 111 17.31 -3.82 -7.54
N LEU A 112 18.06 -4.30 -6.54
CA LEU A 112 17.82 -3.96 -5.14
C LEU A 112 18.00 -2.46 -4.91
N ARG A 113 17.08 -1.85 -4.14
CA ARG A 113 17.13 -0.45 -3.75
C ARG A 113 16.83 -0.33 -2.26
N ARG A 114 17.43 0.68 -1.65
CA ARG A 114 17.03 1.15 -0.32
C ARG A 114 15.96 2.22 -0.49
N ILE A 115 14.77 1.94 0.01
CA ILE A 115 13.57 2.77 -0.18
C ILE A 115 13.11 3.30 1.17
N VAL A 116 13.06 4.61 1.34
CA VAL A 116 12.40 5.25 2.48
C VAL A 116 10.94 5.54 2.08
N ILE A 117 10.00 5.08 2.88
CA ILE A 117 8.57 5.31 2.66
C ILE A 117 8.04 6.15 3.82
N ASP A 118 7.64 7.37 3.50
CA ASP A 118 7.05 8.35 4.40
C ASP A 118 5.53 8.27 4.30
N PHE A 119 4.88 7.86 5.38
CA PHE A 119 3.43 7.69 5.40
C PHE A 119 2.85 7.83 6.81
N GLY A 120 1.55 8.09 6.90
CA GLY A 120 0.84 8.35 8.17
C GLY A 120 0.97 9.80 8.61
N SER A 121 2.11 10.16 9.13
CA SER A 121 2.57 11.54 9.45
C SER A 121 1.52 12.42 10.15
N PRO A 122 0.95 11.98 11.30
CA PRO A 122 -0.05 12.75 12.03
C PRO A 122 0.58 13.95 12.76
N ASN A 123 -0.25 14.96 13.04
CA ASN A 123 0.17 16.11 13.85
C ASN A 123 0.04 15.80 15.33
N VAL A 124 1.06 16.15 16.11
CA VAL A 124 1.04 16.10 17.58
C VAL A 124 -0.05 17.04 18.13
N ALA A 125 -0.57 16.71 19.31
CA ALA A 125 -1.68 17.39 19.97
C ALA A 125 -3.03 17.30 19.23
N LYS A 126 -3.17 16.36 18.30
CA LYS A 126 -4.42 16.05 17.58
C LYS A 126 -4.58 14.54 17.46
N PRO A 127 -5.81 14.01 17.59
CA PRO A 127 -6.05 12.59 17.34
C PRO A 127 -5.89 12.27 15.85
N MET A 128 -5.43 11.06 15.55
CA MET A 128 -5.54 10.54 14.19
C MET A 128 -7.02 10.44 13.79
N HIS A 129 -7.32 10.81 12.57
CA HIS A 129 -8.68 10.78 12.03
C HIS A 129 -8.74 10.00 10.70
N VAL A 130 -9.94 9.74 10.20
CA VAL A 130 -10.19 8.97 8.98
C VAL A 130 -9.35 9.43 7.78
N GLY A 131 -8.99 10.71 7.70
CA GLY A 131 -8.11 11.22 6.63
C GLY A 131 -6.70 10.63 6.65
N HIS A 132 -6.21 10.12 7.78
CA HIS A 132 -4.89 9.47 7.87
C HIS A 132 -4.91 8.01 7.42
N ILE A 133 -6.10 7.36 7.36
CA ILE A 133 -6.17 5.92 7.08
C ILE A 133 -5.56 5.57 5.73
N ARG A 134 -5.85 6.37 4.69
CA ARG A 134 -5.38 6.11 3.33
C ARG A 134 -3.86 6.13 3.22
N SER A 135 -3.22 7.19 3.75
CA SER A 135 -1.76 7.27 3.82
C SER A 135 -1.19 6.05 4.54
N THR A 136 -1.75 5.74 5.71
CA THR A 136 -1.26 4.70 6.62
C THR A 136 -1.37 3.30 6.00
N VAL A 137 -2.53 2.95 5.46
CA VAL A 137 -2.80 1.62 4.89
C VAL A 137 -2.10 1.42 3.54
N LEU A 138 -2.11 2.45 2.69
CA LEU A 138 -1.43 2.43 1.39
C LEU A 138 0.09 2.33 1.57
N GLY A 139 0.66 3.13 2.48
CA GLY A 139 2.09 3.11 2.78
C GLY A 139 2.56 1.75 3.30
N ASP A 140 1.82 1.15 4.24
CA ASP A 140 2.15 -0.18 4.79
C ASP A 140 2.07 -1.26 3.72
N ALA A 141 1.04 -1.26 2.86
CA ALA A 141 0.92 -2.23 1.77
C ALA A 141 2.08 -2.13 0.78
N LEU A 142 2.45 -0.92 0.37
CA LEU A 142 3.60 -0.69 -0.52
C LEU A 142 4.92 -1.13 0.13
N ALA A 143 5.10 -0.86 1.43
CA ALA A 143 6.27 -1.28 2.19
C ALA A 143 6.38 -2.81 2.27
N ARG A 144 5.27 -3.51 2.54
CA ARG A 144 5.23 -4.98 2.59
C ARG A 144 5.56 -5.60 1.23
N VAL A 145 4.99 -5.07 0.15
CA VAL A 145 5.26 -5.57 -1.21
C VAL A 145 6.70 -5.30 -1.61
N ALA A 146 7.23 -4.09 -1.37
CA ALA A 146 8.61 -3.75 -1.70
C ALA A 146 9.60 -4.65 -0.93
N LYS A 147 9.36 -4.87 0.37
CA LYS A 147 10.17 -5.79 1.19
C LYS A 147 10.07 -7.23 0.70
N PHE A 148 8.88 -7.69 0.32
CA PHE A 148 8.69 -9.04 -0.22
C PHE A 148 9.41 -9.23 -1.56
N LEU A 149 9.54 -8.20 -2.37
CA LEU A 149 10.32 -8.21 -3.61
C LEU A 149 11.83 -8.09 -3.39
N GLY A 150 12.29 -8.00 -2.14
CA GLY A 150 13.71 -8.01 -1.76
C GLY A 150 14.32 -6.63 -1.54
N HIS A 151 13.59 -5.54 -1.74
CA HIS A 151 14.12 -4.19 -1.45
C HIS A 151 14.38 -4.00 0.05
N GLU A 152 15.40 -3.19 0.38
CA GLU A 152 15.59 -2.69 1.74
C GLU A 152 14.62 -1.53 1.97
N VAL A 153 13.69 -1.69 2.93
CA VAL A 153 12.62 -0.72 3.18
C VAL A 153 12.76 -0.13 4.56
N ILE A 154 12.76 1.20 4.63
CA ILE A 154 12.70 1.98 5.87
C ILE A 154 11.35 2.70 5.89
N ARG A 155 10.50 2.36 6.88
CA ARG A 155 9.20 3.01 7.09
C ARG A 155 9.38 4.15 8.06
N ASP A 156 9.14 5.37 7.61
CA ASP A 156 9.33 6.59 8.39
C ASP A 156 7.99 7.26 8.69
N ASN A 157 7.76 7.57 9.97
CA ASN A 157 6.62 8.34 10.45
C ASN A 157 7.08 9.78 10.73
N HIS A 158 6.97 10.63 9.73
CA HIS A 158 7.36 12.04 9.82
C HIS A 158 6.27 12.87 10.50
N VAL A 159 6.20 12.81 11.84
CA VAL A 159 5.14 13.46 12.61
C VAL A 159 5.29 14.99 12.62
N GLY A 160 4.17 15.71 12.55
CA GLY A 160 4.14 17.15 12.70
C GLY A 160 4.21 17.54 14.19
N ASP A 161 5.39 17.51 14.74
CA ASP A 161 5.67 17.80 16.16
C ASP A 161 6.27 19.19 16.40
N TRP A 162 6.36 20.01 15.36
CA TRP A 162 6.86 21.37 15.42
C TRP A 162 6.00 22.33 14.63
N GLY A 163 5.73 23.54 15.18
CA GLY A 163 4.93 24.51 14.47
C GLY A 163 4.22 25.51 15.38
N THR A 164 3.53 26.47 14.76
CA THR A 164 2.87 27.59 15.46
C THR A 164 1.77 27.15 16.42
N GLN A 165 1.16 25.97 16.23
CA GLN A 165 0.17 25.42 17.15
C GLN A 165 0.70 25.22 18.57
N PHE A 166 2.00 24.98 18.76
CA PHE A 166 2.57 24.75 20.08
C PHE A 166 2.57 26.00 20.96
N GLY A 167 2.60 27.19 20.40
CA GLY A 167 2.38 28.42 21.19
C GLY A 167 1.02 28.41 21.87
N MET A 168 -0.03 27.97 21.19
CA MET A 168 -1.38 27.83 21.73
C MET A 168 -1.50 26.69 22.74
N VAL A 169 -0.90 25.54 22.43
CA VAL A 169 -0.91 24.37 23.32
C VAL A 169 -0.21 24.69 24.65
N ILE A 170 0.98 25.28 24.59
CA ILE A 170 1.78 25.64 25.78
C ILE A 170 1.07 26.71 26.62
N TRP A 171 0.53 27.75 25.97
CA TRP A 171 -0.24 28.78 26.69
C TRP A 171 -1.47 28.14 27.37
N GLY A 172 -2.22 27.31 26.67
CA GLY A 172 -3.36 26.57 27.19
C GLY A 172 -2.97 25.63 28.33
N TRP A 173 -1.86 24.94 28.22
CA TRP A 173 -1.32 24.08 29.28
C TRP A 173 -1.05 24.85 30.56
N LYS A 174 -0.43 26.04 30.47
CA LYS A 174 -0.13 26.90 31.64
C LYS A 174 -1.35 27.53 32.28
N ASN A 175 -2.42 27.80 31.51
CA ASN A 175 -3.55 28.60 31.95
C ASN A 175 -4.89 27.87 32.11
N LEU A 176 -5.08 26.74 31.37
CA LEU A 176 -6.37 26.06 31.25
C LEU A 176 -6.34 24.57 31.61
N LEU A 177 -5.17 24.01 31.92
CA LEU A 177 -5.00 22.57 32.13
C LEU A 177 -5.77 22.06 33.35
N ASP A 178 -6.63 21.07 33.13
CA ASP A 178 -7.19 20.24 34.20
C ASP A 178 -6.32 18.98 34.39
N ARG A 179 -5.53 18.95 35.46
CA ARG A 179 -4.63 17.82 35.76
C ARG A 179 -5.38 16.51 35.99
N GLN A 180 -6.61 16.53 36.49
CA GLN A 180 -7.41 15.32 36.69
C GLN A 180 -7.93 14.77 35.33
N ALA A 181 -8.30 15.68 34.43
CA ALA A 181 -8.67 15.30 33.07
C ALA A 181 -7.46 14.77 32.30
N LEU A 182 -6.29 15.39 32.44
CA LEU A 182 -5.04 14.90 31.85
C LEU A 182 -4.69 13.47 32.28
N LEU A 183 -4.80 13.17 33.57
CA LEU A 183 -4.54 11.80 34.08
C LEU A 183 -5.52 10.76 33.54
N ARG A 184 -6.77 11.15 33.26
CA ARG A 184 -7.79 10.23 32.72
C ARG A 184 -7.64 10.01 31.21
N ASN A 185 -7.41 11.07 30.46
CA ASN A 185 -7.27 11.01 29.01
C ASN A 185 -6.41 12.19 28.53
N PRO A 186 -5.07 11.99 28.46
CA PRO A 186 -4.12 13.06 28.14
C PRO A 186 -4.43 13.77 26.82
N LEU A 187 -4.64 13.00 25.75
CA LEU A 187 -4.86 13.57 24.42
C LEU A 187 -6.16 14.37 24.34
N ALA A 188 -7.24 13.89 24.96
CA ALA A 188 -8.50 14.62 24.97
C ALA A 188 -8.37 15.98 25.69
N GLU A 189 -7.60 16.04 26.78
CA GLU A 189 -7.34 17.26 27.51
C GLU A 189 -6.48 18.23 26.70
N ILE A 190 -5.41 17.74 26.03
CA ILE A 190 -4.57 18.55 25.15
C ILE A 190 -5.41 19.14 24.01
N VAL A 191 -6.29 18.36 23.40
CA VAL A 191 -7.20 18.82 22.33
C VAL A 191 -8.18 19.86 22.88
N ARG A 192 -8.72 19.68 24.10
CA ARG A 192 -9.62 20.64 24.73
C ARG A 192 -8.95 21.99 24.94
N ILE A 193 -7.78 22.00 25.60
CA ILE A 193 -7.04 23.24 25.84
C ILE A 193 -6.63 23.94 24.55
N TYR A 194 -6.23 23.16 23.52
CA TYR A 194 -5.92 23.73 22.21
C TYR A 194 -7.13 24.42 21.57
N LYS A 195 -8.31 23.78 21.57
CA LYS A 195 -9.55 24.34 21.01
C LYS A 195 -9.97 25.61 21.74
N GLU A 196 -10.00 25.57 23.08
CA GLU A 196 -10.38 26.72 23.89
C GLU A 196 -9.39 27.87 23.72
N THR A 197 -8.09 27.60 23.65
CA THR A 197 -7.07 28.61 23.36
C THR A 197 -7.26 29.21 21.95
N ASN A 198 -7.51 28.38 20.94
CA ASN A 198 -7.72 28.85 19.57
C ASN A 198 -8.98 29.77 19.45
N GLU A 199 -10.05 29.46 20.16
CA GLU A 199 -11.23 30.33 20.25
C GLU A 199 -10.88 31.68 20.87
N ARG A 200 -10.12 31.70 21.98
CA ARG A 200 -9.65 32.94 22.63
C ARG A 200 -8.73 33.75 21.70
N VAL A 201 -7.78 33.13 21.07
CA VAL A 201 -6.85 33.76 20.09
C VAL A 201 -7.59 34.43 18.93
N SER A 202 -8.77 33.93 18.55
CA SER A 202 -9.57 34.55 17.48
C SER A 202 -10.22 35.88 17.90
N THR A 203 -10.50 36.07 19.16
CA THR A 203 -11.25 37.23 19.72
C THR A 203 -10.41 38.15 20.60
N ASP A 204 -9.31 37.66 21.17
CA ASP A 204 -8.46 38.38 22.11
C ASP A 204 -7.02 38.55 21.60
N PRO A 205 -6.62 39.79 21.21
CA PRO A 205 -5.26 40.10 20.77
C PRO A 205 -4.18 39.85 21.83
N GLU A 206 -4.49 40.00 23.12
CA GLU A 206 -3.52 39.78 24.20
C GLU A 206 -3.19 38.30 24.32
N THR A 207 -4.20 37.43 24.31
CA THR A 207 -3.99 35.97 24.28
C THR A 207 -3.22 35.55 23.03
N ARG A 208 -3.49 36.15 21.87
CA ARG A 208 -2.73 35.87 20.62
C ARG A 208 -1.25 36.19 20.78
N GLU A 209 -0.94 37.37 21.34
CA GLU A 209 0.47 37.75 21.55
C GLU A 209 1.13 36.87 22.61
N ALA A 210 0.43 36.52 23.69
CA ALA A 210 0.94 35.60 24.71
C ALA A 210 1.28 34.22 24.11
N CYS A 211 0.41 33.67 23.28
CA CYS A 211 0.71 32.40 22.55
C CYS A 211 1.93 32.54 21.65
N ARG A 212 2.09 33.67 20.95
CA ARG A 212 3.27 33.94 20.13
C ARG A 212 4.55 33.96 20.98
N GLN A 213 4.51 34.57 22.17
CA GLN A 213 5.64 34.61 23.09
C GLN A 213 6.01 33.22 23.63
N GLU A 214 5.02 32.36 23.91
CA GLU A 214 5.30 30.98 24.32
C GLU A 214 5.97 30.19 23.20
N LEU A 215 5.57 30.40 21.93
CA LEU A 215 6.25 29.80 20.79
C LEU A 215 7.72 30.27 20.67
N VAL A 216 7.97 31.56 20.82
CA VAL A 216 9.33 32.13 20.79
C VAL A 216 10.20 31.53 21.90
N LYS A 217 9.66 31.41 23.13
CA LYS A 217 10.36 30.75 24.25
C LYS A 217 10.69 29.28 23.91
N LEU A 218 9.74 28.51 23.36
CA LEU A 218 9.97 27.14 22.92
C LEU A 218 11.12 27.07 21.92
N GLN A 219 11.10 27.94 20.92
CA GLN A 219 12.14 27.99 19.87
C GLN A 219 13.51 28.45 20.41
N ALA A 220 13.51 29.24 21.48
CA ALA A 220 14.72 29.68 22.19
C ALA A 220 15.26 28.62 23.19
N GLY A 221 14.58 27.48 23.34
CA GLY A 221 15.00 26.41 24.23
C GLY A 221 14.61 26.63 25.70
N ASP A 222 13.57 27.41 25.98
CA ASP A 222 13.06 27.59 27.36
C ASP A 222 12.70 26.23 27.96
N LYS A 223 13.26 25.94 29.13
CA LYS A 223 13.16 24.64 29.77
C LYS A 223 11.72 24.23 30.06
N GLU A 224 10.92 25.11 30.61
CA GLU A 224 9.51 24.81 30.94
C GLU A 224 8.71 24.50 29.67
N ASN A 225 8.89 25.29 28.63
CA ASN A 225 8.21 25.07 27.33
C ASN A 225 8.64 23.79 26.65
N ILE A 226 9.92 23.45 26.71
CA ILE A 226 10.45 22.16 26.20
C ILE A 226 9.88 20.99 26.99
N ASP A 227 9.80 21.08 28.32
CA ASP A 227 9.24 20.01 29.16
C ASP A 227 7.75 19.78 28.82
N ILE A 228 6.95 20.83 28.68
CA ILE A 228 5.53 20.76 28.25
C ILE A 228 5.41 20.16 26.85
N TRP A 229 6.23 20.60 25.91
CA TRP A 229 6.26 20.10 24.56
C TRP A 229 6.58 18.60 24.51
N ASN A 230 7.59 18.15 25.25
CA ASN A 230 7.97 16.73 25.37
C ASN A 230 6.81 15.89 25.92
N GLU A 231 6.07 16.38 26.94
CA GLU A 231 4.90 15.68 27.46
C GLU A 231 3.80 15.55 26.38
N CYS A 232 3.52 16.62 25.64
CA CYS A 232 2.53 16.58 24.55
C CYS A 232 2.93 15.61 23.42
N VAL A 233 4.21 15.58 23.04
CA VAL A 233 4.74 14.66 22.06
C VAL A 233 4.61 13.22 22.56
N ALA A 234 4.99 12.94 23.80
CA ALA A 234 4.92 11.60 24.38
C ALA A 234 3.48 11.07 24.44
N PHE A 235 2.52 11.86 24.89
CA PHE A 235 1.11 11.47 24.93
C PHE A 235 0.52 11.22 23.54
N SER A 236 0.87 12.06 22.57
CA SER A 236 0.41 11.90 21.19
C SER A 236 1.01 10.67 20.53
N THR A 237 2.31 10.43 20.73
CA THR A 237 3.00 9.25 20.22
C THR A 237 2.38 7.97 20.79
N GLN A 238 2.06 7.94 22.08
CA GLN A 238 1.40 6.79 22.69
C GLN A 238 0.02 6.50 22.07
N ASP A 239 -0.76 7.53 21.72
CA ASP A 239 -2.04 7.33 21.04
C ASP A 239 -1.85 6.86 19.59
N PHE A 240 -0.87 7.41 18.87
CA PHE A 240 -0.53 6.94 17.52
C PHE A 240 -0.10 5.47 17.52
N GLU A 241 0.76 5.06 18.45
CA GLU A 241 1.21 3.68 18.59
C GLU A 241 0.04 2.71 18.86
N ARG A 242 -0.96 3.13 19.65
CA ARG A 242 -2.19 2.34 19.85
C ARG A 242 -2.95 2.15 18.55
N VAL A 243 -3.15 3.21 17.76
CA VAL A 243 -3.84 3.14 16.47
C VAL A 243 -3.06 2.28 15.47
N TYR A 244 -1.74 2.46 15.40
CA TYR A 244 -0.87 1.63 14.54
C TYR A 244 -0.86 0.18 14.98
N GLY A 245 -0.85 -0.09 16.29
CA GLY A 245 -0.96 -1.44 16.83
C GLY A 245 -2.26 -2.14 16.45
N LEU A 246 -3.41 -1.45 16.53
CA LEU A 246 -4.69 -1.95 16.05
C LEU A 246 -4.65 -2.30 14.55
N LEU A 247 -4.02 -1.46 13.75
CA LEU A 247 -3.87 -1.67 12.31
C LEU A 247 -2.73 -2.65 11.94
N ASP A 248 -2.00 -3.23 12.89
CA ASP A 248 -0.80 -4.05 12.64
C ASP A 248 0.22 -3.35 11.73
N ILE A 249 0.46 -2.06 11.99
CA ILE A 249 1.41 -1.23 11.25
C ILE A 249 2.57 -0.87 12.16
N ARG A 250 3.79 -0.89 11.62
CA ARG A 250 5.01 -0.58 12.36
C ARG A 250 5.88 0.37 11.54
N TYR A 251 6.54 1.25 12.23
CA TYR A 251 7.56 2.13 11.66
C TYR A 251 8.94 1.70 12.12
N ASP A 252 9.93 1.93 11.28
CA ASP A 252 11.34 1.68 11.59
C ASP A 252 11.99 2.95 12.15
N LEU A 253 11.47 4.14 11.74
CA LEU A 253 11.88 5.45 12.22
C LEU A 253 10.65 6.31 12.55
N GLN A 254 10.84 7.23 13.51
CA GLN A 254 9.92 8.32 13.79
C GLN A 254 10.75 9.59 13.96
N CYS A 255 11.00 10.27 12.83
CA CYS A 255 11.73 11.53 12.80
C CYS A 255 10.74 12.65 12.50
N GLY A 256 10.24 13.32 13.55
CA GLY A 256 9.33 14.46 13.40
C GLY A 256 10.04 15.70 12.83
N GLU A 257 9.24 16.74 12.53
CA GLU A 257 9.75 18.01 12.03
C GLU A 257 10.84 18.61 12.95
N SER A 258 10.69 18.45 14.27
CA SER A 258 11.63 18.96 15.28
C SER A 258 13.05 18.36 15.16
N PHE A 259 13.16 17.10 14.69
CA PHE A 259 14.45 16.43 14.49
C PHE A 259 15.37 17.18 13.53
N TYR A 260 14.79 17.95 12.61
CA TYR A 260 15.54 18.66 11.57
C TYR A 260 15.89 20.08 11.92
N ASN A 261 15.47 20.64 13.07
CA ASN A 261 15.63 22.05 13.41
C ASN A 261 17.08 22.54 13.32
N ASP A 262 18.04 21.78 13.83
CA ASP A 262 19.47 22.14 13.81
C ASP A 262 20.08 22.10 12.40
N ARG A 263 19.40 21.49 11.43
CA ARG A 263 19.83 21.35 10.03
C ARG A 263 19.33 22.49 9.15
N LEU A 264 18.26 23.18 9.56
CA LEU A 264 17.57 24.18 8.73
C LEU A 264 18.45 25.35 8.30
N PRO A 265 19.30 25.96 9.19
CA PRO A 265 20.23 27.00 8.77
C PRO A 265 21.18 26.53 7.66
N GLY A 266 21.69 25.29 7.77
CA GLY A 266 22.59 24.69 6.78
C GLY A 266 21.93 24.51 5.41
N VAL A 267 20.63 24.18 5.35
CA VAL A 267 19.86 24.12 4.09
C VAL A 267 19.83 25.49 3.42
N VAL A 268 19.48 26.55 4.17
CA VAL A 268 19.44 27.91 3.64
C VAL A 268 20.79 28.35 3.08
N ASP A 269 21.88 28.13 3.83
CA ASP A 269 23.22 28.52 3.43
C ASP A 269 23.67 27.76 2.17
N ARG A 270 23.36 26.47 2.09
CA ARG A 270 23.68 25.64 0.93
C ARG A 270 22.96 26.11 -0.33
N LEU A 271 21.65 26.39 -0.24
CA LEU A 271 20.86 26.87 -1.37
C LEU A 271 21.32 28.26 -1.87
N LEU A 272 21.66 29.18 -0.96
CA LEU A 272 22.19 30.49 -1.31
C LEU A 272 23.56 30.38 -1.97
N LYS A 273 24.49 29.57 -1.43
CA LYS A 273 25.81 29.36 -2.02
C LYS A 273 25.78 28.74 -3.42
N ALA A 274 24.81 27.84 -3.63
CA ALA A 274 24.60 27.19 -4.94
C ALA A 274 23.88 28.09 -5.95
N GLY A 275 23.41 29.28 -5.55
CA GLY A 275 22.60 30.17 -6.42
C GLY A 275 21.23 29.58 -6.77
N ILE A 276 20.75 28.59 -6.00
CA ILE A 276 19.43 27.99 -6.18
C ILE A 276 18.36 28.86 -5.53
N ALA A 277 18.68 29.48 -4.40
CA ALA A 277 17.83 30.46 -3.72
C ALA A 277 18.47 31.84 -3.73
N GLU A 278 17.65 32.87 -3.64
CA GLU A 278 18.07 34.28 -3.53
C GLU A 278 17.28 35.02 -2.47
N ILE A 279 17.80 36.20 -2.06
CA ILE A 279 17.10 37.08 -1.12
C ILE A 279 16.14 37.96 -1.91
N SER A 280 14.86 37.81 -1.67
CA SER A 280 13.79 38.60 -2.25
C SER A 280 12.94 39.23 -1.15
N GLU A 281 12.85 40.57 -1.12
CA GLU A 281 12.09 41.33 -0.13
C GLU A 281 12.35 40.93 1.34
N GLY A 282 13.59 40.52 1.66
CA GLY A 282 14.01 40.09 2.99
C GLY A 282 13.72 38.62 3.34
N ALA A 283 13.08 37.86 2.46
CA ALA A 283 12.92 36.40 2.55
C ALA A 283 13.96 35.69 1.68
N VAL A 284 14.23 34.41 1.98
CA VAL A 284 15.01 33.53 1.09
C VAL A 284 14.03 32.71 0.27
N VAL A 285 14.14 32.80 -1.04
CA VAL A 285 13.14 32.30 -2.00
C VAL A 285 13.83 31.54 -3.14
N VAL A 286 13.21 30.46 -3.62
CA VAL A 286 13.57 29.78 -4.88
C VAL A 286 12.56 30.15 -5.94
N PHE A 287 13.02 30.66 -7.09
CA PHE A 287 12.23 30.89 -8.28
C PHE A 287 12.43 29.76 -9.31
N PHE A 288 11.41 29.48 -10.10
CA PHE A 288 11.40 28.35 -11.05
C PHE A 288 11.17 28.86 -12.49
N HIS A 289 11.98 29.84 -12.93
CA HIS A 289 11.80 30.47 -14.25
C HIS A 289 11.93 29.49 -15.43
N ASP A 290 12.60 28.37 -15.23
CA ASP A 290 12.85 27.30 -16.20
C ASP A 290 11.74 26.22 -16.22
N ASP A 291 10.78 26.27 -15.30
CA ASP A 291 9.67 25.31 -15.22
C ASP A 291 8.32 26.03 -15.44
N PRO A 292 7.65 25.84 -16.59
CA PRO A 292 6.39 26.51 -16.89
C PRO A 292 5.25 26.27 -15.89
N GLU A 293 5.26 25.12 -15.18
CA GLU A 293 4.24 24.81 -14.18
C GLU A 293 4.48 25.51 -12.83
N LEU A 294 5.72 25.91 -12.57
CA LEU A 294 6.16 26.49 -11.30
C LEU A 294 6.58 27.97 -11.42
N ALA A 295 6.66 28.53 -12.63
CA ALA A 295 7.22 29.85 -12.91
C ALA A 295 6.63 30.98 -12.03
N ASP A 296 5.32 30.97 -11.82
CA ASP A 296 4.60 31.97 -11.02
C ASP A 296 4.39 31.55 -9.55
N LYS A 297 5.10 30.52 -9.09
CA LYS A 297 4.90 29.90 -7.76
C LYS A 297 6.24 29.77 -7.04
N PRO A 298 6.79 30.87 -6.51
CA PRO A 298 8.05 30.83 -5.78
C PRO A 298 7.91 30.02 -4.47
N LEU A 299 9.01 29.37 -4.06
CA LEU A 299 9.08 28.60 -2.82
C LEU A 299 9.84 29.40 -1.75
N ILE A 300 9.15 29.75 -0.67
CA ILE A 300 9.77 30.44 0.47
C ILE A 300 10.50 29.42 1.34
N ILE A 301 11.81 29.58 1.45
CA ILE A 301 12.69 28.76 2.28
C ILE A 301 12.77 29.37 3.69
N ARG A 302 13.07 30.70 3.82
CA ARG A 302 13.11 31.39 5.08
C ARG A 302 12.31 32.69 4.98
N LYS A 303 11.43 32.93 5.94
CA LYS A 303 10.60 34.13 6.04
C LYS A 303 11.42 35.36 6.40
N ARG A 304 10.84 36.57 6.22
CA ARG A 304 11.46 37.87 6.57
C ARG A 304 11.79 37.99 8.06
N ASP A 305 10.99 37.38 8.91
CA ASP A 305 11.19 37.37 10.38
C ASP A 305 12.25 36.36 10.84
N GLY A 306 12.91 35.68 9.89
CA GLY A 306 13.94 34.67 10.15
C GLY A 306 13.38 33.26 10.37
N GLY A 307 12.06 33.08 10.47
CA GLY A 307 11.42 31.78 10.67
C GLY A 307 11.53 30.89 9.43
N PHE A 308 11.78 29.61 9.67
CA PHE A 308 11.80 28.60 8.60
C PHE A 308 10.38 28.19 8.21
N ASN A 309 10.23 27.74 6.97
CA ASN A 309 8.98 27.19 6.47
C ASN A 309 9.08 25.65 6.40
N TYR A 310 7.96 24.94 6.34
CA TYR A 310 7.94 23.50 6.18
C TYR A 310 8.71 23.02 4.93
N ALA A 311 8.81 23.85 3.89
CA ALA A 311 9.67 23.58 2.74
C ALA A 311 11.15 23.34 3.12
N THR A 312 11.67 24.09 4.08
CA THR A 312 13.06 23.94 4.54
C THR A 312 13.23 22.64 5.32
N THR A 313 12.22 22.26 6.12
CA THR A 313 12.21 21.00 6.85
C THR A 313 12.20 19.82 5.88
N ASP A 314 11.35 19.86 4.83
CA ASP A 314 11.28 18.80 3.83
C ASP A 314 12.58 18.65 3.03
N LEU A 315 13.27 19.77 2.71
CA LEU A 315 14.59 19.72 2.07
C LEU A 315 15.65 19.13 3.00
N ALA A 316 15.62 19.46 4.29
CA ALA A 316 16.48 18.85 5.30
C ALA A 316 16.19 17.34 5.45
N THR A 317 14.93 16.95 5.32
CA THR A 317 14.48 15.56 5.37
C THR A 317 15.01 14.77 4.16
N ILE A 318 14.94 15.33 2.95
CA ILE A 318 15.53 14.72 1.74
C ILE A 318 17.04 14.54 1.92
N ASP A 319 17.73 15.59 2.36
CA ASP A 319 19.17 15.55 2.61
C ASP A 319 19.54 14.41 3.57
N TYR A 320 18.85 14.30 4.71
CA TYR A 320 19.08 13.25 5.70
C TYR A 320 18.82 11.85 5.12
N ARG A 321 17.67 11.67 4.44
CA ARG A 321 17.31 10.37 3.87
C ARG A 321 18.26 9.90 2.78
N VAL A 322 18.75 10.82 1.93
CA VAL A 322 19.72 10.48 0.87
C VAL A 322 21.13 10.32 1.44
N ASN A 323 21.60 11.26 2.24
CA ASN A 323 23.01 11.31 2.64
C ASN A 323 23.32 10.44 3.86
N GLU A 324 22.41 10.28 4.82
CA GLU A 324 22.62 9.49 6.03
C GLU A 324 21.97 8.11 5.93
N LEU A 325 20.70 8.03 5.51
CA LEU A 325 20.03 6.75 5.32
C LEU A 325 20.40 6.04 4.02
N LYS A 326 21.10 6.72 3.09
CA LYS A 326 21.53 6.17 1.78
C LYS A 326 20.36 5.68 0.93
N ALA A 327 19.26 6.43 0.94
CA ALA A 327 18.07 6.09 0.16
C ALA A 327 18.32 6.23 -1.35
N ASP A 328 18.05 5.17 -2.11
CA ASP A 328 17.99 5.19 -3.58
C ASP A 328 16.64 5.75 -4.07
N ALA A 329 15.61 5.61 -3.24
CA ALA A 329 14.28 6.13 -3.52
C ALA A 329 13.59 6.61 -2.23
N ILE A 330 12.77 7.67 -2.36
CA ILE A 330 11.93 8.18 -1.27
C ILE A 330 10.49 8.29 -1.79
N TRP A 331 9.58 7.59 -1.14
CA TRP A 331 8.16 7.57 -1.49
C TRP A 331 7.35 8.30 -0.42
N TYR A 332 6.76 9.43 -0.80
CA TYR A 332 5.89 10.23 0.05
C TYR A 332 4.43 9.85 -0.21
N VAL A 333 3.80 9.14 0.72
CA VAL A 333 2.39 8.73 0.62
C VAL A 333 1.52 9.80 1.28
N VAL A 334 1.23 10.85 0.53
CA VAL A 334 0.60 12.08 1.02
C VAL A 334 -0.56 12.51 0.11
N GLY A 335 -1.60 13.12 0.69
CA GLY A 335 -2.81 13.51 -0.02
C GLY A 335 -2.56 14.52 -1.16
N ALA A 336 -3.44 14.50 -2.16
CA ALA A 336 -3.37 15.33 -3.36
C ALA A 336 -3.24 16.85 -3.12
N PRO A 337 -3.77 17.47 -2.03
CA PRO A 337 -3.57 18.91 -1.77
C PRO A 337 -2.10 19.35 -1.67
N GLN A 338 -1.18 18.45 -1.34
CA GLN A 338 0.26 18.73 -1.23
C GLN A 338 1.03 18.64 -2.57
N THR A 339 0.33 18.39 -3.69
CA THR A 339 0.99 18.12 -4.99
C THR A 339 1.91 19.27 -5.46
N LEU A 340 1.48 20.52 -5.32
CA LEU A 340 2.30 21.67 -5.70
C LEU A 340 3.58 21.73 -4.86
N HIS A 341 3.44 21.55 -3.56
CA HIS A 341 4.55 21.58 -2.62
C HIS A 341 5.61 20.52 -2.99
N PHE A 342 5.22 19.26 -3.21
CA PHE A 342 6.17 18.21 -3.59
C PHE A 342 6.79 18.44 -4.97
N LYS A 343 6.06 19.00 -5.93
CA LYS A 343 6.65 19.43 -7.21
C LYS A 343 7.80 20.42 -7.01
N GLN A 344 7.59 21.43 -6.16
CA GLN A 344 8.59 22.44 -5.83
C GLN A 344 9.79 21.85 -5.09
N ILE A 345 9.56 21.05 -4.02
CA ILE A 345 10.63 20.39 -3.24
C ILE A 345 11.48 19.49 -4.14
N PHE A 346 10.85 18.67 -4.99
CA PHE A 346 11.58 17.78 -5.89
C PHE A 346 12.36 18.55 -6.97
N ALA A 347 11.84 19.70 -7.43
CA ALA A 347 12.58 20.58 -8.35
C ALA A 347 13.83 21.15 -7.69
N VAL A 348 13.74 21.61 -6.43
CA VAL A 348 14.90 22.07 -5.65
C VAL A 348 15.90 20.94 -5.43
N ALA A 349 15.44 19.78 -4.99
CA ALA A 349 16.30 18.61 -4.76
C ALA A 349 17.09 18.22 -6.03
N ARG A 350 16.44 18.23 -7.22
CA ARG A 350 17.14 17.99 -8.49
C ARG A 350 18.20 19.05 -8.79
N ARG A 351 17.93 20.33 -8.50
CA ARG A 351 18.91 21.42 -8.67
C ARG A 351 20.10 21.29 -7.70
N GLU A 352 19.89 20.73 -6.51
CA GLU A 352 20.94 20.37 -5.56
C GLU A 352 21.75 19.13 -5.99
N GLY A 353 21.32 18.40 -7.03
CA GLY A 353 22.03 17.23 -7.58
C GLY A 353 21.65 15.91 -6.93
N TYR A 354 20.59 15.83 -6.14
CA TYR A 354 20.12 14.56 -5.61
C TYR A 354 19.58 13.65 -6.72
N SER A 355 20.13 12.44 -6.81
CA SER A 355 19.79 11.42 -7.82
C SER A 355 18.75 10.41 -7.36
N ALA A 356 18.35 10.45 -6.09
CA ALA A 356 17.33 9.55 -5.55
C ALA A 356 15.99 9.70 -6.28
N ASP A 357 15.28 8.57 -6.47
CA ASP A 357 13.96 8.55 -7.08
C ASP A 357 12.89 9.07 -6.11
N LEU A 358 12.54 10.34 -6.22
CA LEU A 358 11.55 11.01 -5.36
C LEU A 358 10.15 10.86 -5.95
N ARG A 359 9.22 10.27 -5.19
CA ARG A 359 7.84 10.00 -5.63
C ARG A 359 6.82 10.55 -4.65
N HIS A 360 5.91 11.38 -5.15
CA HIS A 360 4.69 11.73 -4.44
C HIS A 360 3.56 10.78 -4.84
N ILE A 361 3.19 9.89 -3.92
CA ILE A 361 2.14 8.88 -4.11
C ILE A 361 0.84 9.46 -3.58
N ILE A 362 0.13 10.15 -4.46
CA ILE A 362 -1.14 10.81 -4.14
C ILE A 362 -2.28 9.80 -3.97
N PHE A 363 -3.26 10.17 -3.15
CA PHE A 363 -4.49 9.41 -2.97
C PHE A 363 -5.70 10.34 -2.84
N GLY A 364 -6.90 9.82 -3.15
CA GLY A 364 -8.18 10.53 -3.01
C GLY A 364 -8.70 10.54 -1.57
N SER A 365 -9.93 10.99 -1.39
CA SER A 365 -10.58 11.17 -0.10
C SER A 365 -11.47 10.00 0.30
N VAL A 366 -11.72 9.87 1.62
CA VAL A 366 -12.78 9.00 2.16
C VAL A 366 -14.04 9.84 2.34
N LEU A 367 -15.12 9.42 1.69
CA LEU A 367 -16.40 10.09 1.71
C LEU A 367 -17.40 9.30 2.56
N GLY A 368 -18.29 10.01 3.22
CA GLY A 368 -19.47 9.42 3.85
C GLY A 368 -20.52 9.00 2.80
N GLU A 369 -21.62 8.38 3.23
CA GLU A 369 -22.72 7.97 2.34
C GLU A 369 -23.38 9.16 1.63
N ASP A 370 -23.30 10.36 2.22
CA ASP A 370 -23.72 11.63 1.64
C ASP A 370 -22.77 12.19 0.57
N ARG A 371 -21.72 11.47 0.23
CA ARG A 371 -20.64 11.84 -0.71
C ARG A 371 -19.86 13.09 -0.31
N LYS A 372 -19.88 13.48 0.96
CA LYS A 372 -19.04 14.53 1.51
C LYS A 372 -17.91 13.91 2.33
N LEU A 373 -16.88 14.69 2.65
CA LEU A 373 -15.82 14.25 3.56
C LEU A 373 -16.43 13.71 4.85
N MET A 374 -15.97 12.52 5.26
CA MET A 374 -16.51 11.83 6.42
C MET A 374 -16.26 12.63 7.70
N LYS A 375 -17.34 13.08 8.33
CA LYS A 375 -17.33 13.90 9.54
C LYS A 375 -18.28 13.35 10.60
N THR A 376 -18.01 13.68 11.87
CA THR A 376 -18.94 13.43 12.97
C THR A 376 -20.18 14.33 12.86
N ARG A 377 -21.20 14.06 13.65
CA ARG A 377 -22.41 14.91 13.72
C ARG A 377 -22.11 16.35 14.15
N SER A 378 -21.01 16.57 14.91
CA SER A 378 -20.52 17.90 15.30
C SER A 378 -19.70 18.60 14.19
N GLY A 379 -19.52 17.97 13.02
CA GLY A 379 -18.76 18.52 11.90
C GLY A 379 -17.24 18.30 11.98
N GLU A 380 -16.77 17.58 12.99
CA GLU A 380 -15.36 17.22 13.15
C GLU A 380 -14.99 15.97 12.34
N ASN A 381 -13.68 15.76 12.14
CA ASN A 381 -13.22 14.52 11.50
C ASN A 381 -13.44 13.33 12.45
N VAL A 382 -13.88 12.19 11.90
CA VAL A 382 -14.07 10.94 12.67
C VAL A 382 -12.72 10.43 13.17
N PRO A 383 -12.53 10.20 14.50
CA PRO A 383 -11.31 9.62 15.03
C PRO A 383 -11.07 8.22 14.45
N LEU A 384 -9.84 7.97 13.99
CA LEU A 384 -9.50 6.71 13.31
C LEU A 384 -9.65 5.50 14.24
N ARG A 385 -9.30 5.65 15.51
CA ARG A 385 -9.47 4.59 16.51
C ARG A 385 -10.94 4.17 16.65
N GLU A 386 -11.85 5.14 16.78
CA GLU A 386 -13.27 4.86 16.91
C GLU A 386 -13.83 4.13 15.69
N LEU A 387 -13.38 4.52 14.49
CA LEU A 387 -13.76 3.87 13.24
C LEU A 387 -13.34 2.41 13.21
N VAL A 388 -12.10 2.10 13.61
CA VAL A 388 -11.58 0.72 13.64
C VAL A 388 -12.29 -0.12 14.71
N GLU A 389 -12.49 0.44 15.91
CA GLU A 389 -13.24 -0.23 16.99
C GLU A 389 -14.70 -0.51 16.59
N GLU A 390 -15.33 0.42 15.85
CA GLU A 390 -16.69 0.23 15.30
C GLU A 390 -16.73 -0.93 14.29
N ALA A 391 -15.73 -1.01 13.40
CA ALA A 391 -15.61 -2.13 12.46
C ALA A 391 -15.55 -3.48 13.19
N CYS A 392 -14.74 -3.56 14.24
CA CYS A 392 -14.63 -4.78 15.05
C CYS A 392 -15.95 -5.11 15.77
N ARG A 393 -16.68 -4.09 16.29
CA ARG A 393 -17.99 -4.29 16.91
C ARG A 393 -19.05 -4.81 15.91
N HIS A 394 -19.08 -4.27 14.71
CA HIS A 394 -19.97 -4.77 13.64
C HIS A 394 -19.62 -6.21 13.24
N ALA A 395 -18.33 -6.51 13.05
CA ALA A 395 -17.87 -7.87 12.77
C ALA A 395 -18.25 -8.84 13.89
N ARG A 396 -18.10 -8.40 15.17
CA ARG A 396 -18.45 -9.23 16.33
C ARG A 396 -19.93 -9.62 16.35
N LYS A 397 -20.85 -8.72 16.03
CA LYS A 397 -22.28 -9.03 15.94
C LYS A 397 -22.55 -10.15 14.93
N ILE A 398 -21.93 -10.07 13.74
CA ILE A 398 -22.09 -11.11 12.71
C ILE A 398 -21.56 -12.46 13.21
N ILE A 399 -20.45 -12.47 13.95
CA ILE A 399 -19.85 -13.71 14.49
C ILE A 399 -20.73 -14.30 15.58
N ASP A 400 -21.25 -13.50 16.50
CA ASP A 400 -22.15 -13.97 17.56
C ASP A 400 -23.39 -14.66 17.01
N GLU A 401 -23.96 -14.12 15.91
CA GLU A 401 -25.11 -14.71 15.24
C GLU A 401 -24.79 -16.02 14.51
N LYS A 402 -23.65 -16.07 13.81
CA LYS A 402 -23.30 -17.22 12.96
C LYS A 402 -22.56 -18.34 13.67
N ASN A 403 -21.80 -18.00 14.72
CA ASN A 403 -20.94 -18.93 15.43
C ASN A 403 -21.11 -18.84 16.96
N PRO A 404 -22.29 -19.11 17.49
CA PRO A 404 -22.57 -18.95 18.93
C PRO A 404 -21.73 -19.86 19.82
N GLY A 405 -21.22 -20.99 19.29
CA GLY A 405 -20.44 -21.98 20.04
C GLY A 405 -18.94 -21.70 20.20
N LEU A 406 -18.43 -20.58 19.64
CA LEU A 406 -17.04 -20.18 19.84
C LEU A 406 -16.84 -19.55 21.22
N SER A 407 -15.64 -19.66 21.78
CA SER A 407 -15.26 -18.93 23.00
C SER A 407 -15.21 -17.43 22.76
N GLU A 408 -15.31 -16.62 23.82
CA GLU A 408 -15.27 -15.17 23.73
C GLU A 408 -13.93 -14.67 23.13
N ASP A 409 -12.81 -15.30 23.48
CA ASP A 409 -11.49 -14.96 22.94
C ASP A 409 -11.40 -15.26 21.44
N GLU A 410 -11.93 -16.43 20.99
CA GLU A 410 -12.00 -16.76 19.56
C GLU A 410 -12.86 -15.78 18.80
N LYS A 411 -14.03 -15.39 19.34
CA LYS A 411 -14.93 -14.44 18.71
C LYS A 411 -14.28 -13.05 18.59
N ASN A 412 -13.55 -12.61 19.61
CA ASN A 412 -12.83 -11.33 19.60
C ASN A 412 -11.71 -11.33 18.57
N ASP A 413 -10.87 -12.38 18.53
CA ASP A 413 -9.78 -12.52 17.54
C ASP A 413 -10.31 -12.53 16.11
N ILE A 414 -11.40 -13.24 15.85
CA ILE A 414 -12.02 -13.28 14.52
C ILE A 414 -12.63 -11.92 14.17
N ALA A 415 -13.33 -11.27 15.11
CA ALA A 415 -13.95 -9.96 14.90
C ALA A 415 -12.91 -8.89 14.58
N GLU A 416 -11.78 -8.89 15.26
CA GLU A 416 -10.68 -7.98 15.01
C GLU A 416 -10.12 -8.20 13.60
N LYS A 417 -9.80 -9.43 13.22
CA LYS A 417 -9.27 -9.74 11.88
C LYS A 417 -10.23 -9.37 10.75
N ILE A 418 -11.53 -9.60 10.95
CA ILE A 418 -12.56 -9.27 9.94
C ILE A 418 -12.78 -7.75 9.88
N GLY A 419 -12.96 -7.09 11.02
CA GLY A 419 -13.25 -5.65 11.07
C GLY A 419 -12.11 -4.82 10.52
N ILE A 420 -10.88 -5.06 10.97
CA ILE A 420 -9.68 -4.38 10.48
C ILE A 420 -9.43 -4.70 9.01
N GLY A 421 -9.56 -5.99 8.65
CA GLY A 421 -9.43 -6.44 7.26
C GLY A 421 -10.40 -5.72 6.32
N ALA A 422 -11.67 -5.57 6.74
CA ALA A 422 -12.69 -4.89 5.95
C ALA A 422 -12.33 -3.42 5.69
N VAL A 423 -11.88 -2.70 6.71
CA VAL A 423 -11.46 -1.29 6.60
C VAL A 423 -10.26 -1.14 5.67
N LYS A 424 -9.21 -1.95 5.84
CA LYS A 424 -8.02 -1.91 4.99
C LYS A 424 -8.34 -2.26 3.53
N TYR A 425 -9.11 -3.31 3.32
CA TYR A 425 -9.42 -3.79 1.98
C TYR A 425 -10.28 -2.82 1.19
N ALA A 426 -11.24 -2.16 1.83
CA ALA A 426 -12.07 -1.16 1.18
C ALA A 426 -11.25 -0.01 0.58
N ASP A 427 -10.17 0.38 1.25
CA ASP A 427 -9.22 1.36 0.72
C ASP A 427 -8.36 0.78 -0.41
N LEU A 428 -7.73 -0.39 -0.16
CA LEU A 428 -6.72 -0.98 -1.05
C LEU A 428 -7.31 -1.61 -2.32
N SER A 429 -8.59 -1.98 -2.33
CA SER A 429 -9.27 -2.51 -3.52
C SER A 429 -9.70 -1.43 -4.52
N ALA A 430 -9.80 -0.18 -4.07
CA ALA A 430 -10.07 0.97 -4.92
C ALA A 430 -8.77 1.49 -5.58
N TYR A 431 -8.90 2.09 -6.77
CA TYR A 431 -7.77 2.80 -7.36
C TYR A 431 -7.40 4.00 -6.46
N ARG A 432 -6.13 4.10 -6.06
CA ARG A 432 -5.69 5.02 -4.98
C ARG A 432 -6.08 6.50 -5.18
N THR A 433 -6.14 7.00 -6.41
CA THR A 433 -6.51 8.41 -6.66
C THR A 433 -8.01 8.65 -6.73
N THR A 434 -8.82 7.60 -6.66
CA THR A 434 -10.28 7.70 -6.64
C THR A 434 -10.78 7.88 -5.21
N ASP A 435 -11.73 8.78 -5.02
CA ASP A 435 -12.48 8.85 -3.77
C ASP A 435 -13.35 7.62 -3.59
N TYR A 436 -13.50 7.11 -2.36
CA TYR A 436 -14.43 6.02 -2.11
C TYR A 436 -15.44 6.37 -1.01
N ILE A 437 -16.64 5.78 -1.14
CA ILE A 437 -17.70 5.96 -0.17
C ILE A 437 -17.60 4.88 0.90
N PHE A 438 -17.46 5.30 2.14
CA PHE A 438 -17.41 4.43 3.30
C PHE A 438 -18.83 3.91 3.60
N SER A 439 -19.00 2.59 3.68
CA SER A 439 -20.28 1.94 4.01
C SER A 439 -20.04 0.63 4.74
N TRP A 440 -20.55 0.51 5.96
CA TRP A 440 -20.40 -0.68 6.79
C TRP A 440 -20.96 -1.93 6.13
N ASP A 441 -22.16 -1.85 5.56
CA ASP A 441 -22.85 -2.97 4.93
C ASP A 441 -22.06 -3.54 3.74
N LYS A 442 -21.43 -2.66 2.96
CA LYS A 442 -20.61 -3.08 1.82
C LYS A 442 -19.29 -3.70 2.26
N MET A 443 -18.58 -3.09 3.22
CA MET A 443 -17.24 -3.52 3.65
C MET A 443 -17.27 -4.85 4.37
N LEU A 444 -18.30 -5.10 5.17
CA LEU A 444 -18.45 -6.32 5.99
C LEU A 444 -19.25 -7.43 5.28
N SER A 445 -19.67 -7.21 4.03
CA SER A 445 -20.37 -8.20 3.24
C SER A 445 -19.51 -9.44 3.00
N LEU A 446 -20.12 -10.62 3.13
CA LEU A 446 -19.52 -11.91 2.74
C LEU A 446 -19.67 -12.20 1.23
N HIS A 447 -20.11 -11.22 0.46
CA HIS A 447 -20.29 -11.31 -0.99
C HIS A 447 -19.61 -10.11 -1.67
N GLY A 448 -19.14 -10.32 -2.90
CA GLY A 448 -18.46 -9.30 -3.69
C GLY A 448 -17.00 -9.08 -3.29
N ASN A 449 -16.39 -8.02 -3.78
CA ASN A 449 -14.96 -7.72 -3.62
C ASN A 449 -14.67 -7.11 -2.24
N THR A 450 -14.62 -7.95 -1.20
CA THR A 450 -14.46 -7.56 0.21
C THR A 450 -13.45 -8.48 0.93
N ALA A 451 -12.81 -7.97 2.00
CA ALA A 451 -11.93 -8.81 2.82
C ALA A 451 -12.66 -10.00 3.46
N PRO A 452 -13.86 -9.84 4.05
CA PRO A 452 -14.58 -10.98 4.62
C PRO A 452 -14.87 -12.09 3.61
N TYR A 453 -15.12 -11.75 2.34
CA TYR A 453 -15.29 -12.74 1.26
C TYR A 453 -14.01 -13.56 1.03
N LEU A 454 -12.85 -12.90 0.95
CA LEU A 454 -11.55 -13.54 0.77
C LEU A 454 -11.14 -14.36 1.99
N GLN A 455 -11.36 -13.83 3.19
CA GLN A 455 -11.12 -14.53 4.45
C GLN A 455 -12.00 -15.77 4.56
N ASN A 456 -13.26 -15.70 4.13
CA ASN A 456 -14.16 -16.86 4.07
C ASN A 456 -13.65 -17.93 3.10
N ALA A 457 -13.20 -17.56 1.90
CA ALA A 457 -12.59 -18.50 0.96
C ALA A 457 -11.41 -19.23 1.59
N TYR A 458 -10.50 -18.53 2.26
CA TYR A 458 -9.38 -19.11 3.00
C TYR A 458 -9.87 -20.09 4.10
N VAL A 459 -10.79 -19.67 4.95
CA VAL A 459 -11.32 -20.51 6.06
C VAL A 459 -12.03 -21.74 5.52
N ARG A 460 -12.73 -21.63 4.38
CA ARG A 460 -13.38 -22.77 3.72
C ARG A 460 -12.37 -23.79 3.26
N ILE A 461 -11.26 -23.38 2.67
CA ILE A 461 -10.16 -24.28 2.31
C ILE A 461 -9.59 -24.96 3.57
N ARG A 462 -9.34 -24.21 4.64
CA ARG A 462 -8.84 -24.76 5.91
C ARG A 462 -9.81 -25.81 6.48
N SER A 463 -11.13 -25.60 6.31
CA SER A 463 -12.15 -26.57 6.73
C SER A 463 -12.09 -27.88 5.94
N ILE A 464 -11.71 -27.85 4.65
CA ILE A 464 -11.51 -29.07 3.85
C ILE A 464 -10.41 -29.92 4.48
N PHE A 465 -9.30 -29.32 4.85
CA PHE A 465 -8.16 -30.03 5.48
C PHE A 465 -8.52 -30.59 6.86
N ARG A 466 -9.26 -29.84 7.69
CA ARG A 466 -9.75 -30.36 8.98
C ARG A 466 -10.64 -31.60 8.83
N LYS A 467 -11.46 -31.63 7.76
CA LYS A 467 -12.34 -32.78 7.47
C LYS A 467 -11.60 -33.96 6.84
N ALA A 468 -10.45 -33.73 6.22
CA ALA A 468 -9.64 -34.77 5.58
C ALA A 468 -8.71 -35.51 6.54
N ASP A 469 -8.72 -35.18 7.86
CA ASP A 469 -7.73 -35.63 8.86
C ASP A 469 -6.27 -35.37 8.44
N VAL A 470 -6.08 -34.46 7.48
CA VAL A 470 -4.78 -34.01 7.02
C VAL A 470 -4.39 -32.83 7.90
N VAL A 471 -3.42 -33.04 8.79
CA VAL A 471 -2.82 -31.94 9.56
C VAL A 471 -2.16 -30.97 8.59
N ALA A 472 -2.85 -29.89 8.29
CA ALA A 472 -2.26 -28.83 7.48
C ALA A 472 -1.21 -28.09 8.30
N PRO A 473 0.03 -27.95 7.83
CA PRO A 473 1.14 -27.38 8.59
C PRO A 473 1.18 -25.85 8.55
N LEU A 474 0.04 -25.19 8.77
CA LEU A 474 -0.05 -23.73 8.84
C LEU A 474 -0.41 -23.25 10.25
N SER A 475 0.28 -23.74 11.29
CA SER A 475 0.16 -23.17 12.61
C SER A 475 1.52 -22.68 13.12
N ARG A 476 1.55 -21.37 13.42
CA ARG A 476 2.53 -20.66 14.23
C ARG A 476 3.98 -20.61 13.73
N GLY A 477 4.40 -19.47 13.19
CA GLY A 477 5.72 -18.85 13.43
C GLY A 477 6.99 -19.63 13.16
N GLU A 478 6.93 -20.83 12.60
CA GLU A 478 8.09 -21.60 12.23
C GLU A 478 8.18 -21.71 10.70
N SER A 479 9.03 -20.88 10.15
CA SER A 479 9.59 -21.06 8.81
C SER A 479 10.32 -22.41 8.76
N ARG A 480 9.70 -23.49 8.35
CA ARG A 480 10.36 -24.73 7.89
C ARG A 480 9.47 -25.98 8.03
N ARG A 481 8.27 -25.99 7.47
CA ARG A 481 7.67 -27.28 7.09
C ARG A 481 6.86 -27.08 5.82
N HIS A 482 7.40 -27.54 4.71
CA HIS A 482 6.65 -27.75 3.48
C HIS A 482 5.39 -28.52 3.82
N SER A 483 4.23 -28.14 3.26
CA SER A 483 2.98 -28.86 3.41
C SER A 483 3.21 -30.36 3.24
N ALA A 484 2.72 -31.20 4.15
CA ALA A 484 2.82 -32.65 4.01
C ALA A 484 2.20 -33.15 2.69
N VAL A 485 1.27 -32.38 2.13
CA VAL A 485 0.69 -32.61 0.79
C VAL A 485 1.72 -32.32 -0.31
N ALA A 486 2.51 -31.24 -0.18
CA ALA A 486 3.49 -30.85 -1.20
C ALA A 486 4.67 -31.81 -1.32
N THR A 487 5.08 -32.46 -0.21
CA THR A 487 6.26 -33.34 -0.23
C THR A 487 6.02 -34.71 -0.89
N ASN A 488 4.76 -35.13 -1.09
CA ASN A 488 4.41 -36.47 -1.55
C ASN A 488 3.68 -36.53 -2.91
N ILE A 489 3.50 -35.40 -3.62
CA ILE A 489 2.85 -35.40 -4.94
C ILE A 489 3.93 -35.48 -6.02
N PRO A 490 4.09 -36.63 -6.71
CA PRO A 490 5.06 -36.76 -7.78
C PRO A 490 4.61 -36.04 -9.06
N LYS A 491 3.31 -35.92 -9.26
CA LYS A 491 2.69 -35.33 -10.44
C LYS A 491 1.36 -34.69 -10.07
N LEU A 492 1.10 -33.48 -10.58
CA LEU A 492 -0.19 -32.81 -10.55
C LEU A 492 -0.98 -33.24 -11.79
N VAL A 493 -2.27 -33.56 -11.62
CA VAL A 493 -3.17 -33.95 -12.70
C VAL A 493 -4.38 -33.06 -12.67
N LEU A 494 -4.65 -32.37 -13.78
CA LEU A 494 -5.75 -31.41 -13.93
C LEU A 494 -6.70 -31.96 -15.00
N ASN A 495 -7.73 -32.68 -14.59
CA ASN A 495 -8.66 -33.35 -15.52
C ASN A 495 -9.87 -32.50 -15.91
N GLU A 496 -10.24 -31.54 -15.05
CA GLU A 496 -11.42 -30.72 -15.22
C GLU A 496 -11.03 -29.27 -15.62
N PRO A 497 -11.81 -28.59 -16.45
CA PRO A 497 -11.56 -27.20 -16.83
C PRO A 497 -11.42 -26.26 -15.62
N ALA A 498 -12.21 -26.46 -14.56
CA ALA A 498 -12.14 -25.65 -13.35
C ALA A 498 -10.82 -25.84 -12.55
N GLU A 499 -10.22 -27.03 -12.60
CA GLU A 499 -8.89 -27.30 -12.02
C GLU A 499 -7.80 -26.53 -12.78
N LEU A 500 -7.87 -26.56 -14.11
CA LEU A 500 -6.91 -25.86 -14.97
C LEU A 500 -7.03 -24.34 -14.82
N ASP A 501 -8.25 -23.79 -14.78
CA ASP A 501 -8.47 -22.35 -14.55
C ASP A 501 -7.91 -21.91 -13.19
N LEU A 502 -8.19 -22.64 -12.12
CA LEU A 502 -7.67 -22.33 -10.79
C LEU A 502 -6.12 -22.40 -10.76
N ALA A 503 -5.53 -23.41 -11.39
CA ALA A 503 -4.06 -23.56 -11.49
C ALA A 503 -3.43 -22.38 -12.23
N LYS A 504 -4.01 -21.94 -13.35
CA LYS A 504 -3.56 -20.76 -14.10
C LYS A 504 -3.61 -19.50 -13.25
N ARG A 505 -4.74 -19.28 -12.51
CA ARG A 505 -4.88 -18.13 -11.60
C ARG A 505 -3.82 -18.15 -10.50
N VAL A 506 -3.55 -19.29 -9.90
CA VAL A 506 -2.47 -19.44 -8.91
C VAL A 506 -1.11 -19.04 -9.49
N CYS A 507 -0.78 -19.47 -10.70
CA CYS A 507 0.49 -19.13 -11.37
C CYS A 507 0.65 -17.61 -11.63
N GLN A 508 -0.45 -16.90 -11.81
CA GLN A 508 -0.46 -15.44 -12.03
C GLN A 508 0.01 -14.62 -10.82
N PHE A 509 0.00 -15.17 -9.60
CA PHE A 509 0.43 -14.45 -8.40
C PHE A 509 1.83 -13.85 -8.56
N ALA A 510 2.76 -14.61 -9.13
CA ALA A 510 4.13 -14.15 -9.35
C ALA A 510 4.26 -13.00 -10.37
N GLU A 511 3.26 -12.87 -11.27
CA GLU A 511 3.19 -11.78 -12.24
C GLU A 511 2.54 -10.52 -11.65
N ILE A 512 1.57 -10.70 -10.76
CA ILE A 512 0.76 -9.62 -10.18
C ILE A 512 1.52 -8.84 -9.10
N VAL A 513 2.25 -9.54 -8.21
CA VAL A 513 2.90 -8.90 -7.06
C VAL A 513 3.87 -7.78 -7.48
N PRO A 514 4.78 -7.98 -8.47
CA PRO A 514 5.66 -6.89 -8.92
C PRO A 514 4.90 -5.70 -9.55
N GLN A 515 3.75 -5.95 -10.19
CA GLN A 515 2.94 -4.89 -10.81
C GLN A 515 2.35 -3.91 -9.81
N VAL A 516 2.25 -4.28 -8.53
CA VAL A 516 1.78 -3.38 -7.46
C VAL A 516 2.67 -2.15 -7.37
N LEU A 517 4.00 -2.32 -7.48
CA LEU A 517 4.95 -1.21 -7.42
C LEU A 517 4.98 -0.38 -8.72
N ASN A 518 4.55 -0.97 -9.85
CA ASN A 518 4.39 -0.24 -11.11
C ASN A 518 3.20 0.71 -11.03
N GLY A 519 3.45 1.98 -10.68
CA GLY A 519 2.42 2.99 -10.48
C GLY A 519 1.76 2.95 -9.10
N PHE A 520 2.31 2.18 -8.15
CA PHE A 520 1.86 2.15 -6.75
C PHE A 520 0.37 1.78 -6.62
N ARG A 521 0.00 0.59 -7.09
CA ARG A 521 -1.40 0.14 -7.28
C ARG A 521 -1.74 -1.14 -6.52
N PRO A 522 -1.92 -1.11 -5.19
CA PRO A 522 -2.33 -2.30 -4.42
C PRO A 522 -3.65 -2.92 -4.87
N ASN A 523 -4.52 -2.13 -5.49
CA ASN A 523 -5.79 -2.61 -6.04
C ASN A 523 -5.63 -3.72 -7.10
N ILE A 524 -4.49 -3.79 -7.79
CA ILE A 524 -4.21 -4.88 -8.73
C ILE A 524 -4.13 -6.21 -7.97
N LEU A 525 -3.41 -6.24 -6.85
CA LEU A 525 -3.33 -7.44 -6.00
C LEU A 525 -4.69 -7.76 -5.36
N ALA A 526 -5.41 -6.76 -4.83
CA ALA A 526 -6.72 -6.96 -4.24
C ALA A 526 -7.72 -7.59 -5.24
N ASN A 527 -7.80 -7.06 -6.45
CA ASN A 527 -8.68 -7.58 -7.50
C ASN A 527 -8.26 -8.99 -7.94
N TYR A 528 -6.96 -9.25 -8.06
CA TYR A 528 -6.46 -10.59 -8.35
C TYR A 528 -6.89 -11.61 -7.28
N LEU A 529 -6.77 -11.28 -6.00
CA LEU A 529 -7.20 -12.17 -4.91
C LEU A 529 -8.70 -12.43 -4.94
N PHE A 530 -9.50 -11.44 -5.32
CA PHE A 530 -10.94 -11.62 -5.52
C PHE A 530 -11.23 -12.60 -6.66
N GLU A 531 -10.56 -12.45 -7.81
CA GLU A 531 -10.72 -13.37 -8.94
C GLU A 531 -10.21 -14.79 -8.61
N LEU A 532 -9.14 -14.91 -7.83
CA LEU A 532 -8.66 -16.20 -7.33
C LEU A 532 -9.70 -16.88 -6.42
N ALA A 533 -10.32 -16.13 -5.51
CA ALA A 533 -11.37 -16.65 -4.64
C ALA A 533 -12.61 -17.10 -5.44
N ASN A 534 -13.00 -16.35 -6.48
CA ASN A 534 -14.08 -16.74 -7.39
C ASN A 534 -13.71 -18.04 -8.14
N GLY A 535 -12.51 -18.14 -8.66
CA GLY A 535 -12.00 -19.37 -9.30
C GLY A 535 -12.02 -20.57 -8.35
N PHE A 536 -11.62 -20.35 -7.09
CA PHE A 536 -11.70 -21.41 -6.07
C PHE A 536 -13.16 -21.85 -5.81
N HIS A 537 -14.10 -20.93 -5.72
CA HIS A 537 -15.50 -21.29 -5.50
C HIS A 537 -16.06 -22.10 -6.67
N ALA A 538 -15.78 -21.69 -7.92
CA ALA A 538 -16.18 -22.45 -9.11
C ALA A 538 -15.56 -23.85 -9.14
N PHE A 539 -14.26 -23.96 -8.82
CA PHE A 539 -13.59 -25.25 -8.68
C PHE A 539 -14.22 -26.11 -7.59
N TYR A 540 -14.50 -25.55 -6.43
CA TYR A 540 -15.06 -26.30 -5.29
C TYR A 540 -16.48 -26.84 -5.56
N GLU A 541 -17.28 -26.11 -6.35
CA GLU A 541 -18.61 -26.54 -6.78
C GLU A 541 -18.55 -27.63 -7.85
N ALA A 542 -17.64 -27.51 -8.81
CA ALA A 542 -17.52 -28.44 -9.92
C ALA A 542 -16.76 -29.72 -9.57
N CYS A 543 -15.78 -29.65 -8.67
CA CYS A 543 -14.84 -30.72 -8.42
C CYS A 543 -14.91 -31.23 -6.96
N PRO A 544 -15.51 -32.41 -6.70
CA PRO A 544 -15.50 -33.00 -5.35
C PRO A 544 -14.08 -33.28 -4.87
N VAL A 545 -13.61 -32.58 -3.82
CA VAL A 545 -12.21 -32.71 -3.37
C VAL A 545 -11.99 -34.02 -2.59
N LEU A 546 -12.75 -34.25 -1.52
CA LEU A 546 -12.55 -35.37 -0.60
C LEU A 546 -13.10 -36.70 -1.08
N LYS A 547 -14.07 -36.67 -2.00
CA LYS A 547 -14.77 -37.87 -2.52
C LYS A 547 -14.14 -38.41 -3.80
N SER A 548 -13.11 -37.74 -4.32
CA SER A 548 -12.41 -38.17 -5.53
C SER A 548 -11.44 -39.30 -5.24
N GLU A 549 -11.17 -40.11 -6.26
CA GLU A 549 -10.14 -41.13 -6.25
C GLU A 549 -8.76 -40.55 -6.57
N GLU A 550 -7.70 -41.30 -6.22
CA GLU A 550 -6.34 -40.92 -6.64
C GLU A 550 -6.14 -41.15 -8.15
N PRO A 551 -5.35 -40.29 -8.81
CA PRO A 551 -4.54 -39.18 -8.31
C PRO A 551 -5.27 -37.83 -8.21
N SER A 552 -6.52 -37.73 -8.65
CA SER A 552 -7.28 -36.48 -8.66
C SER A 552 -7.49 -35.89 -7.24
N ARG A 553 -7.71 -36.76 -6.24
CA ARG A 553 -7.88 -36.33 -4.85
C ARG A 553 -6.64 -35.59 -4.32
N SER A 554 -5.46 -36.15 -4.50
CA SER A 554 -4.19 -35.52 -4.08
C SER A 554 -3.93 -34.23 -4.86
N SER A 555 -4.20 -34.18 -6.16
CA SER A 555 -4.05 -32.99 -7.00
C SER A 555 -5.00 -31.86 -6.57
N ARG A 556 -6.27 -32.17 -6.25
CA ARG A 556 -7.27 -31.20 -5.78
C ARG A 556 -6.91 -30.66 -4.40
N LEU A 557 -6.42 -31.49 -3.49
CA LEU A 557 -5.90 -31.06 -2.20
C LEU A 557 -4.70 -30.13 -2.36
N ALA A 558 -3.78 -30.42 -3.28
CA ALA A 558 -2.64 -29.55 -3.57
C ALA A 558 -3.08 -28.19 -4.11
N LEU A 559 -4.05 -28.14 -5.02
CA LEU A 559 -4.63 -26.89 -5.50
C LEU A 559 -5.31 -26.08 -4.35
N CYS A 560 -6.02 -26.77 -3.46
CA CYS A 560 -6.61 -26.14 -2.28
C CYS A 560 -5.53 -25.52 -1.38
N ASP A 561 -4.46 -26.28 -1.02
CA ASP A 561 -3.37 -25.78 -0.20
C ASP A 561 -2.69 -24.56 -0.81
N LEU A 562 -2.36 -24.67 -2.09
CA LEU A 562 -1.68 -23.61 -2.81
C LEU A 562 -2.56 -22.35 -2.92
N THR A 563 -3.85 -22.51 -3.19
CA THR A 563 -4.81 -21.39 -3.18
C THR A 563 -4.89 -20.72 -1.82
N ALA A 564 -4.95 -21.48 -0.72
CA ALA A 564 -4.95 -20.93 0.63
C ALA A 564 -3.66 -20.14 0.93
N ARG A 565 -2.50 -20.67 0.54
CA ARG A 565 -1.20 -20.01 0.72
C ARG A 565 -1.13 -18.70 -0.08
N VAL A 566 -1.62 -18.69 -1.31
CA VAL A 566 -1.66 -17.47 -2.15
C VAL A 566 -2.62 -16.44 -1.57
N LEU A 567 -3.83 -16.82 -1.15
CA LEU A 567 -4.77 -15.92 -0.48
C LEU A 567 -4.18 -15.34 0.80
N GLN A 568 -3.57 -16.17 1.64
CA GLN A 568 -2.95 -15.74 2.89
C GLN A 568 -1.79 -14.77 2.63
N ARG A 569 -0.87 -15.13 1.72
CA ARG A 569 0.28 -14.29 1.37
C ARG A 569 -0.16 -12.97 0.74
N GLY A 570 -1.09 -13.01 -0.20
CA GLY A 570 -1.60 -11.81 -0.85
C GLY A 570 -2.32 -10.86 0.12
N LEU A 571 -3.13 -11.39 1.03
CA LEU A 571 -3.76 -10.59 2.10
C LEU A 571 -2.72 -10.03 3.08
N ASP A 572 -1.70 -10.81 3.45
CA ASP A 572 -0.59 -10.33 4.30
C ASP A 572 0.19 -9.18 3.64
N LEU A 573 0.43 -9.24 2.33
CA LEU A 573 1.03 -8.14 1.56
C LEU A 573 0.16 -6.88 1.55
N LEU A 574 -1.16 -7.02 1.71
CA LEU A 574 -2.09 -5.92 1.93
C LEU A 574 -2.25 -5.55 3.41
N GLY A 575 -1.47 -6.16 4.31
CA GLY A 575 -1.55 -5.94 5.75
C GLY A 575 -2.83 -6.49 6.40
N ILE A 576 -3.47 -7.49 5.79
CA ILE A 576 -4.74 -8.08 6.24
C ILE A 576 -4.52 -9.49 6.76
N LYS A 577 -4.87 -9.72 8.02
CA LYS A 577 -4.80 -11.04 8.65
C LYS A 577 -5.99 -11.92 8.28
N VAL A 578 -5.77 -13.22 8.27
CA VAL A 578 -6.83 -14.22 8.07
C VAL A 578 -7.16 -14.96 9.36
N PRO A 579 -8.43 -15.24 9.65
CA PRO A 579 -8.80 -16.10 10.78
C PRO A 579 -8.66 -17.58 10.41
N GLU A 580 -8.43 -18.43 11.40
CA GLU A 580 -8.38 -19.89 11.19
C GLU A 580 -9.78 -20.53 11.08
N LYS A 581 -10.78 -19.89 11.68
CA LYS A 581 -12.20 -20.28 11.67
C LYS A 581 -13.05 -19.02 11.45
N MET A 582 -14.23 -19.19 10.91
CA MET A 582 -15.18 -18.11 10.69
C MET A 582 -16.62 -18.64 10.67
#